data_0cca54104606c11ee0ad8d50ec831db4
#
_entry.id   0cca54104606c11ee0ad8d50ec831db4
#
_cell.length_a   1.000
_cell.length_b   1.000
_cell.length_c   1.000
_cell.angle_alpha   90.00
_cell.angle_beta   90.00
_cell.angle_gamma   90.00
#
_symmetry.space_group_name_H-M   'P 1'
#
loop_
_entity.id
_entity.type
_entity.pdbx_description
1 polymer ?
#
loop_
_entity_poly.entity_id
_entity_poly.type
_entity_poly.pdbx_seq_one_letter_code
_entity_poly.pdbx_strand_id
1 'polypeptide(L)'
;VHDRYCVVVIDLASHTALLAVDRFASINLAYCRHNGALAFATSLKALTAHPALPHEVDPQAIYHYLYFHMIPGPGTIYRQQQRLQPGEYLLYQKGEVRLERYWQPKFDELISRPFDEQKTRFIELLQQGVKDAAAGAETGCFLSGGTDSSTIAGMLTRVTGKPARTFSIGFEAEGYDEMEFARLAVKQFGTQHTEYYVSPDD
;
A
#
# COMPACT_ATOMS: atom_id res chain seq x y z
N VAL A 1 11.93 5.96 12.78
CA VAL A 1 10.71 6.43 12.14
C VAL A 1 9.74 5.25 12.12
N HIS A 2 8.51 5.41 12.64
CA HIS A 2 7.53 4.33 12.81
C HIS A 2 6.26 4.57 12.00
N ASP A 3 6.31 5.45 11.01
CA ASP A 3 5.15 5.86 10.24
C ASP A 3 5.36 5.59 8.74
N ARG A 4 4.38 5.94 7.93
CA ARG A 4 4.46 5.92 6.47
C ARG A 4 5.44 6.98 6.01
N TYR A 5 6.47 6.59 5.31
CA TYR A 5 7.46 7.54 4.82
C TYR A 5 8.15 7.11 3.52
N CYS A 6 8.55 8.11 2.78
CA CYS A 6 9.57 8.06 1.77
C CYS A 6 10.58 9.17 2.11
N VAL A 7 11.83 8.81 2.26
CA VAL A 7 12.90 9.75 2.66
C VAL A 7 13.94 9.80 1.55
N VAL A 8 14.34 11.03 1.22
CA VAL A 8 15.46 11.30 0.32
C VAL A 8 16.42 12.28 1.02
N VAL A 9 17.68 11.89 1.10
CA VAL A 9 18.75 12.73 1.62
C VAL A 9 19.82 12.87 0.54
N ILE A 10 20.16 14.10 0.19
CA ILE A 10 21.17 14.39 -0.84
C ILE A 10 22.29 15.21 -0.20
N ASP A 11 23.52 14.72 -0.33
CA ASP A 11 24.73 15.45 0.00
C ASP A 11 25.42 15.89 -1.30
N LEU A 12 25.34 17.19 -1.55
CA LEU A 12 25.92 17.79 -2.75
C LEU A 12 27.44 17.83 -2.70
N ALA A 13 28.04 17.89 -1.51
CA ALA A 13 29.49 17.97 -1.37
C ALA A 13 30.16 16.62 -1.70
N SER A 14 29.57 15.52 -1.28
CA SER A 14 30.08 14.18 -1.56
C SER A 14 29.46 13.54 -2.80
N HIS A 15 28.52 14.20 -3.47
CA HIS A 15 27.74 13.65 -4.57
C HIS A 15 27.08 12.31 -4.23
N THR A 16 26.46 12.23 -3.05
CA THR A 16 25.76 11.04 -2.57
C THR A 16 24.27 11.31 -2.40
N ALA A 17 23.46 10.28 -2.58
CA ALA A 17 22.04 10.32 -2.27
C ALA A 17 21.61 9.03 -1.58
N LEU A 18 20.79 9.16 -0.52
CA LEU A 18 20.11 8.06 0.15
C LEU A 18 18.62 8.19 -0.11
N LEU A 19 18.03 7.13 -0.65
CA LEU A 19 16.59 6.99 -0.85
C LEU A 19 16.10 5.84 0.01
N ALA A 20 15.06 6.01 0.81
CA ALA A 20 14.51 4.95 1.64
C ALA A 20 12.98 5.01 1.67
N VAL A 21 12.35 3.84 1.75
CA VAL A 21 10.91 3.71 1.95
C VAL A 21 10.63 2.97 3.24
N ASP A 22 9.44 3.15 3.80
CA ASP A 22 9.03 2.48 5.01
C ASP A 22 8.92 0.95 4.84
N ARG A 23 8.63 0.24 5.93
CA ARG A 23 8.56 -1.23 5.99
C ARG A 23 7.56 -1.86 5.02
N PHE A 24 6.57 -1.11 4.54
CA PHE A 24 5.52 -1.57 3.64
C PHE A 24 5.55 -0.85 2.29
N ALA A 25 6.53 0.05 2.06
CA ALA A 25 6.59 0.95 0.91
C ALA A 25 5.25 1.67 0.69
N SER A 26 4.68 2.20 1.78
CA SER A 26 3.37 2.87 1.77
C SER A 26 3.33 4.09 0.86
N ILE A 27 4.48 4.68 0.61
CA ILE A 27 4.71 5.70 -0.41
C ILE A 27 5.67 5.12 -1.42
N ASN A 28 5.21 4.97 -2.66
CA ASN A 28 6.04 4.47 -3.74
C ASN A 28 7.23 5.40 -4.01
N LEU A 29 8.38 4.82 -4.28
CA LEU A 29 9.55 5.53 -4.78
C LEU A 29 10.13 4.77 -5.97
N ALA A 30 9.93 5.32 -7.16
CA ALA A 30 10.51 4.80 -8.39
C ALA A 30 11.83 5.50 -8.66
N TYR A 31 12.76 4.78 -9.27
CA TYR A 31 14.08 5.31 -9.65
C TYR A 31 14.53 4.75 -10.99
N CYS A 32 15.42 5.48 -11.62
CA CYS A 32 16.10 5.09 -12.86
C CYS A 32 17.56 5.52 -12.78
N ARG A 33 18.49 4.59 -13.03
CA ARG A 33 19.89 4.92 -13.28
C ARG A 33 20.12 5.01 -14.78
N HIS A 34 20.55 6.17 -15.25
CA HIS A 34 20.82 6.39 -16.66
C HIS A 34 22.03 7.31 -16.85
N ASN A 35 23.00 6.90 -17.68
CA ASN A 35 24.22 7.65 -17.97
C ASN A 35 24.98 8.14 -16.72
N GLY A 36 25.07 7.30 -15.68
CA GLY A 36 25.73 7.65 -14.42
C GLY A 36 24.93 8.59 -13.50
N ALA A 37 23.76 9.08 -13.93
CA ALA A 37 22.86 9.86 -13.10
C ALA A 37 21.78 8.98 -12.44
N LEU A 38 21.27 9.43 -11.31
CA LEU A 38 20.11 8.84 -10.63
C LEU A 38 18.93 9.80 -10.72
N ALA A 39 17.84 9.35 -11.30
CA ALA A 39 16.55 10.01 -11.25
C ALA A 39 15.58 9.23 -10.36
N PHE A 40 14.71 9.92 -9.64
CA PHE A 40 13.74 9.29 -8.77
C PHE A 40 12.49 10.16 -8.63
N ALA A 41 11.35 9.51 -8.36
CA ALA A 41 10.07 10.17 -8.11
C ALA A 41 9.13 9.25 -7.34
N THR A 42 8.18 9.82 -6.61
CA THR A 42 7.10 9.09 -5.95
C THR A 42 6.01 8.63 -6.93
N SER A 43 6.04 9.14 -8.16
CA SER A 43 5.14 8.74 -9.25
C SER A 43 5.95 8.30 -10.46
N LEU A 44 5.62 7.12 -10.99
CA LEU A 44 6.23 6.61 -12.22
C LEU A 44 5.97 7.54 -13.42
N LYS A 45 4.77 8.15 -13.48
CA LYS A 45 4.43 9.14 -14.50
C LYS A 45 5.36 10.35 -14.46
N ALA A 46 5.69 10.84 -13.26
CA ALA A 46 6.63 11.97 -13.11
C ALA A 46 8.04 11.59 -13.52
N LEU A 47 8.50 10.38 -13.16
CA LEU A 47 9.80 9.87 -13.58
C LEU A 47 9.89 9.74 -15.11
N THR A 48 8.87 9.15 -15.72
CA THR A 48 8.78 8.95 -17.18
C THR A 48 8.69 10.24 -17.97
N ALA A 49 8.15 11.32 -17.38
CA ALA A 49 8.06 12.63 -18.03
C ALA A 49 9.43 13.29 -18.23
N HIS A 50 10.50 12.80 -17.62
CA HIS A 50 11.84 13.35 -17.80
C HIS A 50 12.41 12.94 -19.16
N PRO A 51 12.72 13.89 -20.08
CA PRO A 51 12.97 13.61 -21.50
C PRO A 51 14.27 12.80 -21.75
N ALA A 52 15.21 12.82 -20.83
CA ALA A 52 16.48 12.07 -20.97
C ALA A 52 16.40 10.64 -20.42
N LEU A 53 15.29 10.22 -19.81
CA LEU A 53 15.19 8.87 -19.27
C LEU A 53 14.59 7.90 -20.28
N PRO A 54 15.13 6.66 -20.35
CA PRO A 54 14.55 5.64 -21.21
C PRO A 54 13.21 5.16 -20.67
N HIS A 55 12.27 4.93 -21.57
CA HIS A 55 10.93 4.42 -21.28
C HIS A 55 10.52 3.29 -22.23
N GLU A 56 11.47 2.40 -22.50
CA GLU A 56 11.20 1.17 -23.24
C GLU A 56 10.29 0.25 -22.43
N VAL A 57 9.14 -0.10 -23.00
CA VAL A 57 8.18 -1.00 -22.35
C VAL A 57 8.78 -2.39 -22.21
N ASP A 58 8.63 -2.99 -21.03
CA ASP A 58 9.03 -4.37 -20.78
C ASP A 58 7.89 -5.35 -21.10
N PRO A 59 8.00 -6.20 -22.13
CA PRO A 59 6.99 -7.20 -22.44
C PRO A 59 6.70 -8.15 -21.27
N GLN A 60 7.69 -8.45 -20.43
CA GLN A 60 7.50 -9.28 -19.24
C GLN A 60 6.60 -8.59 -18.21
N ALA A 61 6.70 -7.26 -18.08
CA ALA A 61 5.81 -6.50 -17.21
C ALA A 61 4.37 -6.53 -17.70
N ILE A 62 4.13 -6.51 -19.02
CA ILE A 62 2.78 -6.68 -19.59
C ILE A 62 2.24 -8.06 -19.23
N TYR A 63 3.04 -9.13 -19.42
CA TYR A 63 2.63 -10.48 -19.03
C TYR A 63 2.30 -10.58 -17.55
N HIS A 64 3.12 -10.02 -16.68
CA HIS A 64 2.85 -9.98 -15.24
C HIS A 64 1.54 -9.26 -14.93
N TYR A 65 1.29 -8.12 -15.57
CA TYR A 65 0.05 -7.38 -15.38
C TYR A 65 -1.19 -8.18 -15.77
N LEU A 66 -1.14 -8.86 -16.92
CA LEU A 66 -2.26 -9.69 -17.39
C LEU A 66 -2.51 -10.90 -16.47
N TYR A 67 -1.46 -11.45 -15.88
CA TYR A 67 -1.56 -12.64 -15.03
C TYR A 67 -1.90 -12.30 -13.56
N PHE A 68 -1.23 -11.31 -13.00
CA PHE A 68 -1.36 -10.93 -11.57
C PHE A 68 -2.27 -9.73 -11.34
N HIS A 69 -2.79 -9.09 -12.38
CA HIS A 69 -3.46 -7.78 -12.34
C HIS A 69 -2.59 -6.67 -11.72
N MET A 70 -1.28 -6.89 -11.66
CA MET A 70 -0.28 -5.96 -11.16
C MET A 70 1.11 -6.32 -11.70
N ILE A 71 2.03 -5.37 -11.69
CA ILE A 71 3.44 -5.62 -11.99
C ILE A 71 4.17 -5.80 -10.66
N PRO A 72 4.67 -7.02 -10.34
CA PRO A 72 5.42 -7.25 -9.10
C PRO A 72 6.67 -6.39 -9.02
N GLY A 73 6.95 -5.88 -7.82
CA GLY A 73 8.22 -5.17 -7.59
C GLY A 73 9.44 -6.08 -7.66
N PRO A 74 10.64 -5.54 -7.92
CA PRO A 74 10.96 -4.12 -8.13
C PRO A 74 10.59 -3.57 -9.51
N GLY A 75 10.06 -4.40 -10.41
CA GLY A 75 9.72 -4.04 -11.78
C GLY A 75 8.68 -2.92 -11.90
N THR A 76 8.74 -2.23 -13.02
CA THR A 76 7.72 -1.31 -13.49
C THR A 76 7.34 -1.68 -14.93
N ILE A 77 6.47 -0.92 -15.56
CA ILE A 77 6.16 -1.13 -16.99
C ILE A 77 7.37 -0.85 -17.90
N TYR A 78 8.38 -0.15 -17.41
CA TYR A 78 9.59 0.21 -18.18
C TYR A 78 10.80 -0.55 -17.68
N ARG A 79 11.61 -1.12 -18.58
CA ARG A 79 12.78 -1.97 -18.28
C ARG A 79 13.81 -1.33 -17.36
N GLN A 80 14.07 -0.03 -17.54
CA GLN A 80 15.13 0.68 -16.83
C GLN A 80 14.64 1.39 -15.57
N GLN A 81 13.35 1.34 -15.31
CA GLN A 81 12.75 2.01 -14.16
C GLN A 81 12.30 0.97 -13.14
N GLN A 82 12.72 1.16 -11.90
CA GLN A 82 12.45 0.24 -10.79
C GLN A 82 11.80 0.96 -9.63
N ARG A 83 11.25 0.20 -8.68
CA ARG A 83 10.69 0.70 -7.42
C ARG A 83 11.48 0.13 -6.25
N LEU A 84 11.71 0.95 -5.22
CA LEU A 84 12.18 0.43 -3.94
C LEU A 84 11.12 -0.51 -3.35
N GLN A 85 11.61 -1.59 -2.78
CA GLN A 85 10.79 -2.60 -2.14
C GLN A 85 10.57 -2.29 -0.65
N PRO A 86 9.54 -2.86 -0.02
CA PRO A 86 9.31 -2.73 1.41
C PRO A 86 10.58 -2.95 2.24
N GLY A 87 10.89 -1.98 3.11
CA GLY A 87 12.05 -2.05 3.98
C GLY A 87 13.41 -1.92 3.28
N GLU A 88 13.44 -1.37 2.05
CA GLU A 88 14.68 -1.13 1.30
C GLU A 88 15.14 0.33 1.37
N TYR A 89 16.43 0.50 1.20
CA TYR A 89 17.04 1.77 0.85
C TYR A 89 18.01 1.61 -0.33
N LEU A 90 18.21 2.70 -1.04
CA LEU A 90 19.15 2.85 -2.12
C LEU A 90 20.18 3.90 -1.73
N LEU A 91 21.45 3.54 -1.81
CA LEU A 91 22.57 4.46 -1.71
C LEU A 91 23.16 4.69 -3.11
N TYR A 92 23.15 5.94 -3.54
CA TYR A 92 23.83 6.37 -4.77
C TYR A 92 25.12 7.10 -4.40
N GLN A 93 26.22 6.68 -4.99
CA GLN A 93 27.53 7.31 -4.79
C GLN A 93 28.39 7.16 -6.04
N LYS A 94 28.94 8.25 -6.55
CA LYS A 94 29.88 8.26 -7.70
C LYS A 94 29.37 7.51 -8.93
N GLY A 95 28.08 7.63 -9.23
CA GLY A 95 27.45 6.97 -10.37
C GLY A 95 27.00 5.53 -10.11
N GLU A 96 27.32 4.96 -8.96
CA GLU A 96 26.94 3.60 -8.57
C GLU A 96 25.73 3.59 -7.63
N VAL A 97 24.92 2.54 -7.74
CA VAL A 97 23.74 2.30 -6.92
C VAL A 97 23.93 1.03 -6.12
N ARG A 98 23.71 1.12 -4.81
CA ARG A 98 23.68 -0.02 -3.90
C ARG A 98 22.30 -0.09 -3.25
N LEU A 99 21.64 -1.24 -3.36
CA LEU A 99 20.38 -1.53 -2.72
C LEU A 99 20.61 -2.40 -1.50
N GLU A 100 19.99 -2.03 -0.38
CA GLU A 100 20.02 -2.85 0.83
C GLU A 100 18.63 -2.89 1.47
N ARG A 101 18.35 -4.01 2.10
CA ARG A 101 17.14 -4.21 2.89
C ARG A 101 17.44 -4.06 4.36
N TYR A 102 16.89 -3.03 5.00
CA TYR A 102 17.06 -2.78 6.42
C TYR A 102 16.01 -3.48 7.28
N TRP A 103 14.90 -3.93 6.66
CA TRP A 103 13.84 -4.65 7.35
C TRP A 103 13.15 -5.65 6.42
N GLN A 104 12.77 -6.78 6.99
CA GLN A 104 11.88 -7.76 6.39
C GLN A 104 11.00 -8.39 7.47
N PRO A 105 9.76 -8.80 7.16
CA PRO A 105 8.93 -9.50 8.12
C PRO A 105 9.60 -10.82 8.52
N LYS A 106 9.55 -11.10 9.81
CA LYS A 106 9.96 -12.41 10.35
C LYS A 106 8.71 -13.09 10.87
N PHE A 107 8.49 -14.31 10.41
CA PHE A 107 7.41 -15.17 10.89
C PHE A 107 8.01 -16.25 11.77
N ASP A 108 7.52 -16.33 13.00
CA ASP A 108 7.94 -17.34 13.95
C ASP A 108 6.80 -18.33 14.13
N GLU A 109 6.98 -19.55 13.63
CA GLU A 109 6.00 -20.62 13.72
C GLU A 109 6.01 -21.33 15.09
N LEU A 110 7.00 -21.03 15.93
CA LEU A 110 7.21 -21.69 17.22
C LEU A 110 6.55 -20.97 18.39
N ILE A 111 5.58 -20.10 18.15
CA ILE A 111 4.87 -19.41 19.23
C ILE A 111 3.95 -20.41 19.96
N SER A 112 4.46 -20.97 21.04
CA SER A 112 3.73 -21.86 21.96
C SER A 112 2.86 -21.06 22.94
N ARG A 113 1.94 -20.22 22.45
CA ARG A 113 0.99 -19.50 23.30
C ARG A 113 -0.41 -20.12 23.20
N PRO A 114 -1.19 -20.15 24.29
CA PRO A 114 -2.59 -20.56 24.24
C PRO A 114 -3.38 -19.77 23.22
N PHE A 115 -4.32 -20.41 22.54
CA PHE A 115 -5.13 -19.78 21.50
C PHE A 115 -5.85 -18.51 21.99
N ASP A 116 -6.42 -18.55 23.20
CA ASP A 116 -7.15 -17.41 23.77
C ASP A 116 -6.25 -16.20 24.02
N GLU A 117 -5.00 -16.42 24.41
CA GLU A 117 -4.01 -15.34 24.54
C GLU A 117 -3.67 -14.71 23.18
N GLN A 118 -3.45 -15.55 22.16
CA GLN A 118 -3.18 -15.09 20.80
C GLN A 118 -4.36 -14.33 20.22
N LYS A 119 -5.59 -14.84 20.42
CA LYS A 119 -6.83 -14.18 20.01
C LYS A 119 -6.98 -12.81 20.65
N THR A 120 -6.79 -12.72 21.96
CA THR A 120 -6.86 -11.46 22.71
C THR A 120 -5.84 -10.46 22.17
N ARG A 121 -4.60 -10.90 22.00
CA ARG A 121 -3.53 -10.06 21.47
C ARG A 121 -3.79 -9.59 20.04
N PHE A 122 -4.31 -10.45 19.19
CA PHE A 122 -4.70 -10.08 17.83
C PHE A 122 -5.77 -8.96 17.82
N ILE A 123 -6.81 -9.11 18.64
CA ILE A 123 -7.88 -8.11 18.77
C ILE A 123 -7.33 -6.76 19.28
N GLU A 124 -6.44 -6.79 20.28
CA GLU A 124 -5.80 -5.58 20.80
C GLU A 124 -4.96 -4.86 19.76
N LEU A 125 -4.15 -5.60 19.00
CA LEU A 125 -3.30 -5.03 17.94
C LEU A 125 -4.15 -4.43 16.82
N LEU A 126 -5.21 -5.10 16.43
CA LEU A 126 -6.14 -4.62 15.41
C LEU A 126 -6.85 -3.35 15.88
N GLN A 127 -7.35 -3.35 17.12
CA GLN A 127 -7.97 -2.19 17.74
C GLN A 127 -7.02 -0.99 17.81
N GLN A 128 -5.77 -1.23 18.21
CA GLN A 128 -4.76 -0.17 18.27
C GLN A 128 -4.44 0.36 16.87
N GLY A 129 -4.25 -0.51 15.87
CA GLY A 129 -3.98 -0.10 14.49
C GLY A 129 -5.10 0.76 13.90
N VAL A 130 -6.36 0.37 14.12
CA VAL A 130 -7.52 1.16 13.66
C VAL A 130 -7.60 2.50 14.40
N LYS A 131 -7.35 2.51 15.72
CA LYS A 131 -7.31 3.74 16.52
C LYS A 131 -6.24 4.72 16.03
N ASP A 132 -5.05 4.21 15.74
CA ASP A 132 -3.93 5.03 15.25
C ASP A 132 -4.22 5.58 13.84
N ALA A 133 -4.81 4.76 12.97
CA ALA A 133 -5.21 5.19 11.62
C ALA A 133 -6.34 6.22 11.61
N ALA A 134 -7.23 6.19 12.62
CA ALA A 134 -8.35 7.12 12.76
C ALA A 134 -7.99 8.39 13.53
N ALA A 135 -6.77 8.51 14.09
CA ALA A 135 -6.39 9.64 14.92
C ALA A 135 -6.33 10.95 14.11
N GLY A 136 -7.05 11.96 14.56
CA GLY A 136 -6.91 13.34 14.09
C GLY A 136 -7.70 13.72 12.83
N ALA A 137 -8.53 12.84 12.25
CA ALA A 137 -9.32 13.14 11.07
C ALA A 137 -10.74 12.52 11.13
N GLU A 138 -11.69 13.11 10.40
CA GLU A 138 -12.91 12.39 10.04
C GLU A 138 -12.54 11.21 9.14
N THR A 139 -12.71 10.01 9.67
CA THR A 139 -12.27 8.77 9.01
C THR A 139 -13.49 7.95 8.60
N GLY A 140 -13.47 7.46 7.36
CA GLY A 140 -14.37 6.44 6.85
C GLY A 140 -13.58 5.26 6.32
N CYS A 141 -14.26 4.16 6.00
CA CYS A 141 -13.64 3.00 5.39
C CYS A 141 -14.48 2.42 4.26
N PHE A 142 -13.82 1.80 3.29
CA PHE A 142 -14.51 0.99 2.30
C PHE A 142 -15.00 -0.31 2.92
N LEU A 143 -16.17 -0.75 2.48
CA LEU A 143 -16.84 -1.95 2.97
C LEU A 143 -17.27 -2.81 1.78
N SER A 144 -16.61 -3.95 1.58
CA SER A 144 -16.97 -4.91 0.54
C SER A 144 -17.85 -6.06 1.05
N GLY A 145 -18.07 -6.13 2.37
CA GLY A 145 -18.76 -7.28 2.99
C GLY A 145 -17.85 -8.48 3.27
N GLY A 146 -16.61 -8.48 2.79
CA GLY A 146 -15.59 -9.45 3.14
C GLY A 146 -15.15 -9.33 4.60
N THR A 147 -14.52 -10.38 5.13
CA THR A 147 -14.11 -10.47 6.55
C THR A 147 -13.24 -9.29 6.98
N ASP A 148 -12.28 -8.88 6.17
CA ASP A 148 -11.32 -7.84 6.54
C ASP A 148 -11.97 -6.47 6.61
N SER A 149 -12.67 -6.05 5.56
CA SER A 149 -13.35 -4.76 5.51
C SER A 149 -14.43 -4.62 6.59
N SER A 150 -15.20 -5.70 6.82
CA SER A 150 -16.22 -5.76 7.86
C SER A 150 -15.61 -5.66 9.26
N THR A 151 -14.47 -6.30 9.49
CA THR A 151 -13.74 -6.22 10.75
C THR A 151 -13.24 -4.79 11.00
N ILE A 152 -12.67 -4.13 9.99
CA ILE A 152 -12.22 -2.73 10.11
C ILE A 152 -13.40 -1.80 10.37
N ALA A 153 -14.54 -1.96 9.69
CA ALA A 153 -15.73 -1.14 9.91
C ALA A 153 -16.28 -1.29 11.35
N GLY A 154 -16.36 -2.54 11.84
CA GLY A 154 -16.78 -2.82 13.21
C GLY A 154 -15.80 -2.27 14.26
N MET A 155 -14.50 -2.40 14.03
CA MET A 155 -13.48 -1.84 14.92
C MET A 155 -13.48 -0.31 14.89
N LEU A 156 -13.68 0.32 13.74
CA LEU A 156 -13.76 1.78 13.63
C LEU A 156 -14.95 2.33 14.45
N THR A 157 -16.13 1.70 14.34
CA THR A 157 -17.29 2.02 15.19
C THR A 157 -16.94 1.89 16.68
N ARG A 158 -16.26 0.80 17.06
CA ARG A 158 -15.90 0.52 18.45
C ARG A 158 -14.88 1.53 19.03
N VAL A 159 -13.81 1.86 18.28
CA VAL A 159 -12.75 2.75 18.78
C VAL A 159 -13.15 4.21 18.80
N THR A 160 -14.04 4.64 17.90
CA THR A 160 -14.52 6.01 17.84
C THR A 160 -15.73 6.27 18.73
N GLY A 161 -16.44 5.21 19.14
CA GLY A 161 -17.71 5.32 19.89
C GLY A 161 -18.86 5.92 19.06
N LYS A 162 -18.73 6.00 17.74
CA LYS A 162 -19.72 6.56 16.80
C LYS A 162 -19.90 5.60 15.63
N PRO A 163 -21.08 5.61 14.97
CA PRO A 163 -21.28 4.87 13.72
C PRO A 163 -20.17 5.22 12.70
N ALA A 164 -19.41 4.20 12.26
CA ALA A 164 -18.39 4.40 11.24
C ALA A 164 -19.03 4.83 9.92
N ARG A 165 -18.41 5.77 9.22
CA ARG A 165 -18.80 6.10 7.84
C ARG A 165 -18.22 5.02 6.92
N THR A 166 -19.09 4.32 6.20
CA THR A 166 -18.69 3.23 5.30
C THR A 166 -19.17 3.49 3.89
N PHE A 167 -18.38 3.04 2.91
CA PHE A 167 -18.65 3.25 1.50
C PHE A 167 -18.50 1.93 0.76
N SER A 168 -19.46 1.60 -0.09
CA SER A 168 -19.39 0.43 -0.97
C SER A 168 -19.59 0.82 -2.41
N ILE A 169 -18.86 0.14 -3.29
CA ILE A 169 -19.02 0.25 -4.73
C ILE A 169 -19.64 -1.05 -5.23
N GLY A 170 -20.82 -0.97 -5.83
CA GLY A 170 -21.50 -2.06 -6.48
C GLY A 170 -21.30 -2.03 -8.00
N PHE A 171 -21.54 -3.16 -8.62
CA PHE A 171 -21.49 -3.32 -10.08
C PHE A 171 -22.79 -3.94 -10.57
N GLU A 172 -23.36 -3.41 -11.65
CA GLU A 172 -24.54 -3.98 -12.30
C GLU A 172 -24.16 -5.22 -13.15
N ALA A 173 -23.34 -6.11 -12.59
CA ALA A 173 -22.90 -7.32 -13.28
C ALA A 173 -23.17 -8.56 -12.42
N GLU A 174 -23.84 -9.54 -13.02
CA GLU A 174 -24.17 -10.79 -12.33
C GLU A 174 -22.90 -11.50 -11.84
N GLY A 175 -22.87 -11.87 -10.54
CA GLY A 175 -21.75 -12.56 -9.90
C GLY A 175 -20.61 -11.66 -9.42
N TYR A 176 -20.66 -10.34 -9.62
CA TYR A 176 -19.65 -9.38 -9.15
C TYR A 176 -20.16 -8.42 -8.07
N ASP A 177 -21.45 -8.44 -7.77
CA ASP A 177 -22.04 -7.55 -6.76
C ASP A 177 -21.99 -8.21 -5.38
N GLU A 178 -21.10 -7.70 -4.51
CA GLU A 178 -20.97 -8.12 -3.11
C GLU A 178 -21.77 -7.23 -2.15
N MET A 179 -22.64 -6.37 -2.66
CA MET A 179 -23.37 -5.36 -1.89
C MET A 179 -24.26 -5.98 -0.80
N GLU A 180 -24.81 -7.17 -1.05
CA GLU A 180 -25.61 -7.89 -0.07
C GLU A 180 -24.81 -8.17 1.21
N PHE A 181 -23.56 -8.63 1.08
CA PHE A 181 -22.68 -8.88 2.23
C PHE A 181 -22.28 -7.59 2.95
N ALA A 182 -22.06 -6.52 2.20
CA ALA A 182 -21.78 -5.20 2.78
C ALA A 182 -22.98 -4.74 3.64
N ARG A 183 -24.20 -4.88 3.15
CA ARG A 183 -25.44 -4.54 3.89
C ARG A 183 -25.62 -5.36 5.17
N LEU A 184 -25.22 -6.64 5.18
CA LEU A 184 -25.20 -7.44 6.40
C LEU A 184 -24.26 -6.86 7.45
N ALA A 185 -23.06 -6.46 7.05
CA ALA A 185 -22.09 -5.83 7.94
C ALA A 185 -22.57 -4.45 8.44
N VAL A 186 -23.19 -3.64 7.57
CA VAL A 186 -23.83 -2.37 7.93
C VAL A 186 -24.84 -2.57 9.04
N LYS A 187 -25.74 -3.54 8.88
CA LYS A 187 -26.77 -3.86 9.87
C LYS A 187 -26.15 -4.35 11.19
N GLN A 188 -25.11 -5.18 11.10
CA GLN A 188 -24.44 -5.76 12.27
C GLN A 188 -23.71 -4.70 13.10
N PHE A 189 -23.04 -3.75 12.46
CA PHE A 189 -22.18 -2.77 13.13
C PHE A 189 -22.81 -1.38 13.25
N GLY A 190 -24.00 -1.17 12.68
CA GLY A 190 -24.72 0.10 12.77
C GLY A 190 -23.97 1.26 12.12
N THR A 191 -23.36 1.04 10.97
CA THR A 191 -22.55 2.06 10.28
C THR A 191 -23.40 3.06 9.51
N GLN A 192 -22.87 4.27 9.28
CA GLN A 192 -23.41 5.23 8.32
C GLN A 192 -22.90 4.85 6.94
N HIS A 193 -23.75 4.20 6.14
CA HIS A 193 -23.35 3.58 4.89
C HIS A 193 -23.79 4.39 3.68
N THR A 194 -22.90 4.46 2.69
CA THR A 194 -23.16 5.04 1.36
C THR A 194 -22.82 4.00 0.32
N GLU A 195 -23.75 3.74 -0.58
CA GLU A 195 -23.59 2.83 -1.72
C GLU A 195 -23.50 3.63 -3.01
N TYR A 196 -22.61 3.21 -3.90
CA TYR A 196 -22.51 3.72 -5.24
C TYR A 196 -22.39 2.58 -6.25
N TYR A 197 -23.26 2.57 -7.25
CA TYR A 197 -23.18 1.60 -8.33
C TYR A 197 -22.49 2.24 -9.52
N VAL A 198 -21.39 1.61 -9.94
CA VAL A 198 -20.64 1.99 -11.14
C VAL A 198 -21.33 1.44 -12.37
N SER A 199 -21.59 2.30 -13.32
CA SER A 199 -22.10 1.95 -14.64
C SER A 199 -20.98 1.96 -15.69
N PRO A 200 -21.17 1.34 -16.87
CA PRO A 200 -20.19 1.40 -17.96
C PRO A 200 -19.90 2.80 -18.48
N ASP A 201 -20.74 3.78 -18.14
CA ASP A 201 -20.65 5.17 -18.58
C ASP A 201 -19.87 6.07 -17.58
N ASP A 202 -19.50 5.54 -16.39
CA ASP A 202 -18.68 6.22 -15.39
C ASP A 202 -17.16 6.09 -15.69
#